data_60190663f83b9f6303b3ec0e9ee16905
#
_entry.id   60190663f83b9f6303b3ec0e9ee16905
#
_cell.length_a   1.000
_cell.length_b   1.000
_cell.length_c   1.000
_cell.angle_alpha   90.00
_cell.angle_beta   90.00
_cell.angle_gamma   90.00
#
_symmetry.space_group_name_H-M   'P 1'
#
loop_
_entity.id
_entity.type
_entity.pdbx_description
1 polymer ?
#
loop_
_entity_poly.entity_id
_entity_poly.type
_entity_poly.pdbx_seq_one_letter_code
_entity_poly.pdbx_strand_id
1 'polypeptide(L)'
;MQIAEKTVLITGANRGVGEALVKEALNRGAKRVLAGTRGALSNTDPRVTALTLDVTNASQIQRAVDQVADLDVLINNAGIAIHDDLTDLHAIQKHLDVNLLGLLKVTQAFLPLLTRSKGAIVNILSVTSVAPFPVIPGYSISKAAALSLTQSLRALLTRQGVSVHGVILGSVDTDMTRGFDIPKVSPESAAAGIFDGVEEGEEDIFPDPTSRTLVDGWRGGVTKAFERRINAVVLEGAQIDLRERL
;
A
#
# COMPACT_ATOMS: atom_id res chain seq x y z
N MET A 1 8.33 -8.63 -10.53
CA MET A 1 9.45 -8.92 -9.55
C MET A 1 9.09 -10.19 -8.80
N GLN A 2 9.97 -11.19 -8.67
CA GLN A 2 9.69 -12.38 -7.84
C GLN A 2 9.95 -12.09 -6.36
N ILE A 3 9.15 -12.67 -5.47
CA ILE A 3 9.26 -12.49 -4.01
C ILE A 3 10.32 -13.40 -3.39
N ALA A 4 10.62 -14.52 -4.04
CA ALA A 4 11.67 -15.43 -3.60
C ALA A 4 13.01 -14.67 -3.39
N GLU A 5 13.70 -14.97 -2.28
CA GLU A 5 14.98 -14.37 -1.87
C GLU A 5 14.92 -12.85 -1.57
N LYS A 6 13.72 -12.26 -1.42
CA LYS A 6 13.54 -10.82 -1.13
C LYS A 6 13.36 -10.53 0.36
N THR A 7 13.80 -9.32 0.77
CA THR A 7 13.46 -8.72 2.05
C THR A 7 12.19 -7.87 1.88
N VAL A 8 11.12 -8.23 2.59
CA VAL A 8 9.79 -7.62 2.48
C VAL A 8 9.42 -6.94 3.80
N LEU A 9 9.12 -5.64 3.78
CA LEU A 9 8.54 -4.93 4.92
C LEU A 9 7.04 -4.75 4.73
N ILE A 10 6.24 -5.17 5.73
CA ILE A 10 4.79 -5.06 5.72
C ILE A 10 4.35 -4.23 6.93
N THR A 11 3.69 -3.10 6.72
CA THR A 11 3.12 -2.31 7.81
C THR A 11 1.74 -2.83 8.22
N GLY A 12 1.40 -2.77 9.54
CA GLY A 12 0.13 -3.33 10.04
C GLY A 12 0.06 -4.86 9.95
N ALA A 13 1.18 -5.54 10.20
CA ALA A 13 1.43 -6.95 9.90
C ALA A 13 0.86 -7.96 10.91
N ASN A 14 0.21 -7.51 12.00
CA ASN A 14 -0.14 -8.38 13.14
C ASN A 14 -1.55 -8.97 13.10
N ARG A 15 -2.37 -8.63 12.09
CA ARG A 15 -3.73 -9.15 11.92
C ARG A 15 -4.26 -8.96 10.50
N GLY A 16 -5.37 -9.63 10.19
CA GLY A 16 -6.12 -9.46 8.95
C GLY A 16 -5.25 -9.62 7.70
N VAL A 17 -5.43 -8.71 6.74
CA VAL A 17 -4.66 -8.75 5.47
C VAL A 17 -3.15 -8.68 5.72
N GLY A 18 -2.69 -7.88 6.69
CA GLY A 18 -1.26 -7.76 7.00
C GLY A 18 -0.64 -9.07 7.49
N GLU A 19 -1.33 -9.83 8.35
CA GLU A 19 -0.87 -11.15 8.78
C GLU A 19 -0.87 -12.16 7.63
N ALA A 20 -1.89 -12.13 6.78
CA ALA A 20 -1.95 -12.98 5.60
C ALA A 20 -0.83 -12.66 4.60
N LEU A 21 -0.51 -11.38 4.40
CA LEU A 21 0.63 -10.96 3.59
C LEU A 21 1.98 -11.47 4.14
N VAL A 22 2.17 -11.49 5.47
CA VAL A 22 3.37 -12.10 6.08
C VAL A 22 3.47 -13.58 5.72
N LYS A 23 2.38 -14.33 5.91
CA LYS A 23 2.33 -15.77 5.61
C LYS A 23 2.60 -16.04 4.13
N GLU A 24 1.96 -15.27 3.25
CA GLU A 24 2.10 -15.45 1.81
C GLU A 24 3.50 -15.07 1.30
N ALA A 25 4.13 -14.02 1.82
CA ALA A 25 5.52 -13.70 1.50
C ALA A 25 6.47 -14.86 1.85
N LEU A 26 6.26 -15.49 3.02
CA LEU A 26 7.02 -16.67 3.44
C LEU A 26 6.79 -17.87 2.51
N ASN A 27 5.54 -18.13 2.10
CA ASN A 27 5.16 -19.21 1.18
C ASN A 27 5.83 -19.01 -0.19
N ARG A 28 5.99 -17.76 -0.64
CA ARG A 28 6.69 -17.42 -1.90
C ARG A 28 8.21 -17.40 -1.77
N GLY A 29 8.75 -17.83 -0.64
CA GLY A 29 10.19 -17.94 -0.44
C GLY A 29 10.90 -16.64 -0.13
N ALA A 30 10.21 -15.65 0.45
CA ALA A 30 10.87 -14.44 0.94
C ALA A 30 12.05 -14.82 1.87
N LYS A 31 13.20 -14.18 1.65
CA LYS A 31 14.39 -14.38 2.48
C LYS A 31 14.17 -13.86 3.89
N ARG A 32 13.49 -12.73 4.00
CA ARG A 32 13.18 -12.06 5.27
C ARG A 32 11.88 -11.29 5.17
N VAL A 33 11.06 -11.36 6.22
CA VAL A 33 9.85 -10.54 6.36
C VAL A 33 9.97 -9.67 7.60
N LEU A 34 9.92 -8.36 7.39
CA LEU A 34 9.92 -7.34 8.43
C LEU A 34 8.47 -6.98 8.75
N ALA A 35 7.97 -7.43 9.88
CA ALA A 35 6.59 -7.26 10.29
C ALA A 35 6.44 -5.99 11.13
N GLY A 36 6.08 -4.87 10.50
CA GLY A 36 5.84 -3.59 11.15
C GLY A 36 4.50 -3.58 11.88
N THR A 37 4.51 -3.45 13.20
CA THR A 37 3.31 -3.50 14.03
C THR A 37 3.42 -2.64 15.28
N ARG A 38 2.26 -2.18 15.80
CA ARG A 38 2.17 -1.52 17.11
C ARG A 38 1.98 -2.51 18.27
N GLY A 39 1.52 -3.72 17.97
CA GLY A 39 1.19 -4.74 18.95
C GLY A 39 2.10 -5.97 18.83
N ALA A 40 1.79 -6.98 19.63
CA ALA A 40 2.50 -8.25 19.58
C ALA A 40 2.29 -8.95 18.22
N LEU A 41 3.31 -9.68 17.79
CA LEU A 41 3.28 -10.53 16.63
C LEU A 41 3.22 -11.99 17.09
N SER A 42 2.29 -12.77 16.54
CA SER A 42 2.13 -14.18 16.86
C SER A 42 2.99 -15.12 16.00
N ASN A 43 3.61 -14.60 14.92
CA ASN A 43 4.41 -15.40 14.01
C ASN A 43 5.76 -15.78 14.62
N THR A 44 6.10 -17.08 14.54
CA THR A 44 7.34 -17.67 15.10
C THR A 44 8.33 -18.15 14.04
N ASP A 45 8.06 -17.92 12.74
CA ASP A 45 9.00 -18.28 11.67
C ASP A 45 10.30 -17.46 11.83
N PRO A 46 11.48 -18.10 11.85
CA PRO A 46 12.76 -17.41 12.07
C PRO A 46 13.11 -16.36 11.01
N ARG A 47 12.47 -16.40 9.84
CA ARG A 47 12.61 -15.37 8.79
C ARG A 47 11.83 -14.10 9.09
N VAL A 48 10.93 -14.10 10.09
CA VAL A 48 10.12 -12.96 10.46
C VAL A 48 10.79 -12.17 11.58
N THR A 49 10.95 -10.86 11.36
CA THR A 49 11.44 -9.92 12.38
C THR A 49 10.35 -8.91 12.69
N ALA A 50 9.92 -8.83 13.94
CA ALA A 50 9.00 -7.81 14.38
C ALA A 50 9.69 -6.43 14.46
N LEU A 51 9.06 -5.41 13.88
CA LEU A 51 9.47 -4.02 14.04
C LEU A 51 8.37 -3.24 14.75
N THR A 52 8.70 -2.55 15.83
CA THR A 52 7.76 -1.61 16.47
C THR A 52 7.58 -0.41 15.54
N LEU A 53 6.44 -0.34 14.87
CA LEU A 53 6.18 0.64 13.83
C LEU A 53 4.74 1.15 13.85
N ASP A 54 4.56 2.35 14.41
CA ASP A 54 3.38 3.17 14.18
C ASP A 54 3.69 4.13 13.03
N VAL A 55 2.92 4.04 11.94
CA VAL A 55 3.12 4.86 10.73
C VAL A 55 2.88 6.35 10.96
N THR A 56 2.27 6.74 12.10
CA THR A 56 2.08 8.13 12.49
C THR A 56 3.22 8.67 13.35
N ASN A 57 4.11 7.80 13.85
CA ASN A 57 5.17 8.15 14.79
C ASN A 57 6.55 8.23 14.11
N ALA A 58 7.02 9.44 13.84
CA ALA A 58 8.29 9.67 13.14
C ALA A 58 9.49 9.00 13.83
N SER A 59 9.55 8.99 15.17
CA SER A 59 10.65 8.36 15.90
C SER A 59 10.64 6.84 15.78
N GLN A 60 9.46 6.20 15.71
CA GLN A 60 9.38 4.75 15.47
C GLN A 60 9.75 4.41 14.03
N ILE A 61 9.32 5.22 13.05
CA ILE A 61 9.72 5.04 11.65
C ILE A 61 11.24 5.12 11.52
N GLN A 62 11.88 6.14 12.11
CA GLN A 62 13.34 6.27 12.06
C GLN A 62 14.06 5.08 12.69
N ARG A 63 13.64 4.67 13.89
CA ARG A 63 14.23 3.47 14.53
C ARG A 63 14.03 2.20 13.71
N ALA A 64 12.92 2.07 12.99
CA ALA A 64 12.71 0.93 12.09
C ALA A 64 13.68 0.98 10.91
N VAL A 65 13.92 2.15 10.32
CA VAL A 65 14.94 2.32 9.26
C VAL A 65 16.33 1.92 9.75
N ASP A 66 16.71 2.37 10.96
CA ASP A 66 18.05 2.09 11.53
C ASP A 66 18.30 0.59 11.77
N GLN A 67 17.23 -0.23 11.89
CA GLN A 67 17.31 -1.68 12.07
C GLN A 67 17.33 -2.47 10.75
N VAL A 68 17.11 -1.81 9.62
CA VAL A 68 16.93 -2.47 8.32
C VAL A 68 18.12 -2.18 7.41
N ALA A 69 18.92 -3.19 7.15
CA ALA A 69 20.10 -3.05 6.28
C ALA A 69 19.76 -3.05 4.79
N ASP A 70 18.78 -3.86 4.40
CA ASP A 70 18.35 -4.03 3.01
C ASP A 70 16.82 -4.19 2.93
N LEU A 71 16.22 -3.69 1.86
CA LEU A 71 14.80 -3.78 1.59
C LEU A 71 14.56 -3.85 0.09
N ASP A 72 13.80 -4.87 -0.34
CA ASP A 72 13.40 -5.05 -1.73
C ASP A 72 11.94 -4.65 -1.97
N VAL A 73 11.04 -4.93 -1.01
CA VAL A 73 9.61 -4.66 -1.16
C VAL A 73 9.06 -4.00 0.10
N LEU A 74 8.43 -2.85 -0.07
CA LEU A 74 7.65 -2.18 0.97
C LEU A 74 6.16 -2.34 0.70
N ILE A 75 5.42 -2.97 1.62
CA ILE A 75 3.96 -3.06 1.56
C ILE A 75 3.34 -2.13 2.61
N ASN A 76 2.80 -1.02 2.16
CA ASN A 76 2.04 -0.07 2.96
C ASN A 76 0.62 -0.60 3.13
N ASN A 77 0.42 -1.45 4.15
CA ASN A 77 -0.86 -2.07 4.47
C ASN A 77 -1.54 -1.43 5.69
N ALA A 78 -0.81 -0.82 6.61
CA ALA A 78 -1.40 -0.17 7.78
C ALA A 78 -2.51 0.81 7.40
N GLY A 79 -3.68 0.67 8.02
CA GLY A 79 -4.84 1.51 7.74
C GLY A 79 -5.90 1.40 8.84
N ILE A 80 -6.78 2.38 8.86
CA ILE A 80 -7.97 2.44 9.72
C ILE A 80 -9.20 2.77 8.89
N ALA A 81 -10.36 2.29 9.34
CA ALA A 81 -11.68 2.72 8.88
C ALA A 81 -12.54 3.00 10.12
N ILE A 82 -13.01 4.21 10.24
CA ILE A 82 -13.88 4.70 11.33
C ILE A 82 -15.20 5.10 10.68
N HIS A 83 -16.31 4.73 11.30
CA HIS A 83 -17.61 5.23 10.87
C HIS A 83 -17.68 6.74 11.09
N ASP A 84 -18.08 7.48 10.07
CA ASP A 84 -18.26 8.92 10.13
C ASP A 84 -19.37 9.35 9.13
N ASP A 85 -19.82 10.59 9.27
CA ASP A 85 -20.83 11.22 8.41
C ASP A 85 -20.36 12.58 7.90
N LEU A 86 -19.04 12.83 7.94
CA LEU A 86 -18.36 14.07 7.60
C LEU A 86 -18.62 15.24 8.58
N THR A 87 -19.31 15.02 9.69
CA THR A 87 -19.52 16.08 10.69
C THR A 87 -18.36 16.19 11.67
N ASP A 88 -17.56 15.13 11.82
CA ASP A 88 -16.38 15.08 12.70
C ASP A 88 -15.07 15.19 11.91
N LEU A 89 -14.51 16.39 11.84
CA LEU A 89 -13.21 16.65 11.23
C LEU A 89 -12.07 15.83 11.87
N HIS A 90 -12.19 15.46 13.16
CA HIS A 90 -11.18 14.65 13.82
C HIS A 90 -11.15 13.21 13.29
N ALA A 91 -12.29 12.63 12.96
CA ALA A 91 -12.36 11.33 12.29
C ALA A 91 -11.70 11.38 10.91
N ILE A 92 -11.97 12.42 10.14
CA ILE A 92 -11.36 12.64 8.82
C ILE A 92 -9.84 12.78 8.96
N GLN A 93 -9.37 13.61 9.91
CA GLN A 93 -7.94 13.81 10.15
C GLN A 93 -7.24 12.50 10.53
N LYS A 94 -7.84 11.67 11.38
CA LYS A 94 -7.28 10.36 11.73
C LYS A 94 -7.11 9.45 10.50
N HIS A 95 -8.11 9.43 9.62
CA HIS A 95 -8.00 8.68 8.37
C HIS A 95 -6.83 9.17 7.52
N LEU A 96 -6.70 10.49 7.34
CA LEU A 96 -5.61 11.09 6.58
C LEU A 96 -4.24 10.82 7.22
N ASP A 97 -4.14 10.94 8.54
CA ASP A 97 -2.89 10.73 9.27
C ASP A 97 -2.34 9.30 9.10
N VAL A 98 -3.21 8.30 9.13
CA VAL A 98 -2.80 6.90 9.00
C VAL A 98 -2.73 6.47 7.54
N ASN A 99 -3.84 6.63 6.78
CA ASN A 99 -4.00 6.01 5.46
C ASN A 99 -3.26 6.74 4.35
N LEU A 100 -2.94 8.03 4.54
CA LEU A 100 -2.26 8.88 3.56
C LEU A 100 -0.87 9.30 4.06
N LEU A 101 -0.82 10.11 5.12
CA LEU A 101 0.44 10.70 5.61
C LEU A 101 1.35 9.64 6.21
N GLY A 102 0.80 8.63 6.89
CA GLY A 102 1.54 7.49 7.41
C GLY A 102 2.20 6.68 6.29
N LEU A 103 1.44 6.36 5.25
CA LEU A 103 1.95 5.71 4.03
C LEU A 103 3.11 6.52 3.42
N LEU A 104 2.92 7.83 3.24
CA LEU A 104 3.95 8.71 2.66
C LEU A 104 5.21 8.78 3.53
N LYS A 105 5.07 8.97 4.86
CA LYS A 105 6.21 9.04 5.79
C LYS A 105 7.04 7.76 5.78
N VAL A 106 6.39 6.59 5.83
CA VAL A 106 7.09 5.30 5.74
C VAL A 106 7.78 5.15 4.39
N THR A 107 7.08 5.47 3.30
CA THR A 107 7.66 5.43 1.95
C THR A 107 8.92 6.30 1.87
N GLN A 108 8.86 7.56 2.30
CA GLN A 108 10.01 8.48 2.27
C GLN A 108 11.19 7.97 3.09
N ALA A 109 10.93 7.42 4.28
CA ALA A 109 11.97 6.93 5.17
C ALA A 109 12.72 5.71 4.59
N PHE A 110 12.01 4.79 3.95
CA PHE A 110 12.59 3.58 3.36
C PHE A 110 13.02 3.74 1.89
N LEU A 111 12.69 4.85 1.24
CA LEU A 111 13.00 5.09 -0.18
C LEU A 111 14.48 4.92 -0.53
N PRO A 112 15.46 5.37 0.28
CA PRO A 112 16.87 5.15 -0.05
C PRO A 112 17.26 3.67 -0.17
N LEU A 113 16.64 2.79 0.64
CA LEU A 113 16.88 1.34 0.57
C LEU A 113 16.25 0.76 -0.71
N LEU A 114 15.02 1.15 -1.01
CA LEU A 114 14.29 0.71 -2.21
C LEU A 114 14.95 1.19 -3.51
N THR A 115 15.49 2.41 -3.53
CA THR A 115 16.24 2.93 -4.69
C THR A 115 17.53 2.12 -4.91
N ARG A 116 18.22 1.77 -3.83
CA ARG A 116 19.43 0.95 -3.91
C ARG A 116 19.17 -0.46 -4.44
N SER A 117 18.09 -1.08 -4.03
CA SER A 117 17.70 -2.42 -4.46
C SER A 117 16.96 -2.43 -5.81
N LYS A 118 16.58 -1.27 -6.34
CA LYS A 118 15.61 -1.13 -7.45
C LYS A 118 14.34 -1.93 -7.15
N GLY A 119 13.83 -1.75 -5.95
CA GLY A 119 12.75 -2.53 -5.35
C GLY A 119 11.36 -2.10 -5.78
N ALA A 120 10.38 -2.47 -4.95
CA ALA A 120 8.98 -2.18 -5.20
C ALA A 120 8.27 -1.59 -3.97
N ILE A 121 7.31 -0.71 -4.22
CA ILE A 121 6.34 -0.18 -3.25
C ILE A 121 4.97 -0.73 -3.61
N VAL A 122 4.27 -1.30 -2.65
CA VAL A 122 2.92 -1.82 -2.79
C VAL A 122 2.01 -1.10 -1.81
N ASN A 123 1.09 -0.29 -2.32
CA ASN A 123 0.16 0.50 -1.51
C ASN A 123 -1.21 -0.17 -1.49
N ILE A 124 -1.66 -0.60 -0.30
CA ILE A 124 -2.99 -1.20 -0.14
C ILE A 124 -4.05 -0.07 -0.11
N LEU A 125 -4.70 0.08 -1.23
CA LEU A 125 -5.81 1.01 -1.45
C LEU A 125 -7.15 0.30 -1.22
N SER A 126 -8.22 0.76 -1.89
CA SER A 126 -9.56 0.19 -1.78
C SER A 126 -10.37 0.50 -3.04
N VAL A 127 -11.40 -0.29 -3.32
CA VAL A 127 -12.44 0.07 -4.30
C VAL A 127 -13.09 1.42 -3.95
N THR A 128 -13.07 1.80 -2.66
CA THR A 128 -13.57 3.12 -2.21
C THR A 128 -12.65 4.28 -2.62
N SER A 129 -11.44 4.00 -3.11
CA SER A 129 -10.58 5.01 -3.74
C SER A 129 -11.14 5.51 -5.07
N VAL A 130 -11.94 4.68 -5.72
CA VAL A 130 -12.51 4.95 -7.06
C VAL A 130 -13.96 5.42 -6.94
N ALA A 131 -14.74 4.75 -6.07
CA ALA A 131 -16.15 5.09 -5.82
C ALA A 131 -16.39 5.13 -4.30
N PRO A 132 -16.78 6.27 -3.71
CA PRO A 132 -16.87 6.41 -2.26
C PRO A 132 -18.00 5.53 -1.69
N PHE A 133 -17.77 4.98 -0.50
CA PHE A 133 -18.79 4.28 0.26
C PHE A 133 -19.36 5.21 1.34
N PRO A 134 -20.65 5.60 1.25
CA PRO A 134 -21.23 6.67 2.09
C PRO A 134 -21.24 6.40 3.59
N VAL A 135 -21.07 5.16 4.02
CA VAL A 135 -21.04 4.76 5.44
C VAL A 135 -19.69 5.08 6.12
N ILE A 136 -18.65 5.25 5.30
CA ILE A 136 -17.27 5.57 5.75
C ILE A 136 -16.64 6.61 4.80
N PRO A 137 -17.25 7.80 4.65
CA PRO A 137 -16.80 8.76 3.66
C PRO A 137 -15.40 9.30 3.93
N GLY A 138 -15.01 9.53 5.18
CA GLY A 138 -13.65 9.96 5.53
C GLY A 138 -12.59 8.92 5.19
N TYR A 139 -12.90 7.63 5.34
CA TYR A 139 -12.04 6.55 4.84
C TYR A 139 -11.89 6.63 3.32
N SER A 140 -13.02 6.77 2.60
CA SER A 140 -13.03 6.87 1.13
C SER A 140 -12.19 8.05 0.63
N ILE A 141 -12.31 9.23 1.26
CA ILE A 141 -11.47 10.40 0.99
C ILE A 141 -10.00 10.07 1.16
N SER A 142 -9.62 9.43 2.28
CA SER A 142 -8.23 9.09 2.54
C SER A 142 -7.65 8.09 1.52
N LYS A 143 -8.45 7.13 1.08
CA LYS A 143 -8.05 6.13 0.08
C LYS A 143 -7.99 6.72 -1.33
N ALA A 144 -8.87 7.65 -1.69
CA ALA A 144 -8.79 8.40 -2.94
C ALA A 144 -7.51 9.27 -3.00
N ALA A 145 -7.18 9.94 -1.90
CA ALA A 145 -5.94 10.70 -1.79
C ALA A 145 -4.69 9.79 -1.87
N ALA A 146 -4.74 8.61 -1.24
CA ALA A 146 -3.66 7.62 -1.33
C ALA A 146 -3.50 7.03 -2.74
N LEU A 147 -4.59 6.90 -3.52
CA LEU A 147 -4.53 6.51 -4.93
C LEU A 147 -3.79 7.59 -5.75
N SER A 148 -4.16 8.85 -5.60
CA SER A 148 -3.47 9.97 -6.27
C SER A 148 -1.99 10.02 -5.90
N LEU A 149 -1.66 9.83 -4.61
CA LEU A 149 -0.26 9.71 -4.15
C LEU A 149 0.46 8.54 -4.81
N THR A 150 -0.17 7.38 -4.93
CA THR A 150 0.42 6.18 -5.55
C THR A 150 0.76 6.43 -7.02
N GLN A 151 -0.13 7.06 -7.77
CA GLN A 151 0.08 7.45 -9.16
C GLN A 151 1.24 8.45 -9.29
N SER A 152 1.30 9.44 -8.40
CA SER A 152 2.40 10.42 -8.35
C SER A 152 3.74 9.78 -8.03
N LEU A 153 3.79 8.88 -7.03
CA LEU A 153 5.00 8.12 -6.69
C LEU A 153 5.48 7.25 -7.87
N ARG A 154 4.57 6.62 -8.59
CA ARG A 154 4.89 5.81 -9.79
C ARG A 154 5.64 6.65 -10.82
N ALA A 155 5.12 7.83 -11.14
CA ALA A 155 5.78 8.76 -12.09
C ALA A 155 7.15 9.23 -11.58
N LEU A 156 7.25 9.66 -10.33
CA LEU A 156 8.47 10.24 -9.76
C LEU A 156 9.60 9.20 -9.57
N LEU A 157 9.26 7.94 -9.28
CA LEU A 157 10.23 6.92 -8.92
C LEU A 157 10.66 6.02 -10.09
N THR A 158 9.97 6.09 -11.21
CA THR A 158 10.30 5.29 -12.42
C THR A 158 11.77 5.45 -12.82
N ARG A 159 12.30 6.68 -12.86
CA ARG A 159 13.71 6.95 -13.19
C ARG A 159 14.70 6.41 -12.15
N GLN A 160 14.24 6.16 -10.93
CA GLN A 160 15.04 5.58 -9.85
C GLN A 160 15.02 4.05 -9.88
N GLY A 161 14.24 3.46 -10.80
CA GLY A 161 14.08 2.02 -10.96
C GLY A 161 13.21 1.38 -9.87
N VAL A 162 12.44 2.16 -9.12
CA VAL A 162 11.50 1.66 -8.10
C VAL A 162 10.12 1.50 -8.72
N SER A 163 9.57 0.28 -8.68
CA SER A 163 8.20 -0.01 -9.11
C SER A 163 7.18 0.43 -8.05
N VAL A 164 6.02 0.93 -8.47
CA VAL A 164 4.95 1.33 -7.54
C VAL A 164 3.62 0.72 -7.96
N HIS A 165 3.09 -0.14 -7.11
CA HIS A 165 1.86 -0.90 -7.31
C HIS A 165 0.74 -0.33 -6.42
N GLY A 166 -0.43 -0.09 -7.00
CA GLY A 166 -1.65 0.28 -6.28
C GLY A 166 -2.59 -0.92 -6.20
N VAL A 167 -2.90 -1.38 -5.00
CA VAL A 167 -3.83 -2.51 -4.81
C VAL A 167 -5.23 -1.99 -4.57
N ILE A 168 -6.11 -2.10 -5.54
CA ILE A 168 -7.53 -1.73 -5.42
C ILE A 168 -8.27 -2.91 -4.77
N LEU A 169 -8.27 -2.95 -3.44
CA LEU A 169 -8.80 -4.07 -2.66
C LEU A 169 -10.30 -3.89 -2.40
N GLY A 170 -11.06 -4.95 -2.61
CA GLY A 170 -12.47 -5.05 -2.21
C GLY A 170 -12.61 -5.41 -0.73
N SER A 171 -13.75 -6.04 -0.41
CA SER A 171 -14.03 -6.43 0.98
C SER A 171 -13.34 -7.74 1.35
N VAL A 172 -12.60 -7.71 2.45
CA VAL A 172 -11.88 -8.87 3.02
C VAL A 172 -12.46 -9.17 4.40
N ASP A 173 -12.62 -10.44 4.75
CA ASP A 173 -13.15 -10.86 6.04
C ASP A 173 -12.13 -10.64 7.15
N THR A 174 -12.26 -9.51 7.81
CA THR A 174 -11.37 -9.02 8.86
C THR A 174 -12.17 -8.27 9.92
N ASP A 175 -11.53 -7.90 11.02
CA ASP A 175 -12.15 -7.03 12.04
C ASP A 175 -12.66 -5.70 11.46
N MET A 176 -12.00 -5.15 10.43
CA MET A 176 -12.38 -3.89 9.79
C MET A 176 -13.75 -3.97 9.10
N THR A 177 -14.09 -5.13 8.56
CA THR A 177 -15.35 -5.36 7.84
C THR A 177 -16.38 -6.14 8.65
N ARG A 178 -16.07 -6.37 9.95
CA ARG A 178 -17.03 -7.02 10.86
C ARG A 178 -18.30 -6.18 10.96
N GLY A 179 -19.46 -6.82 10.81
CA GLY A 179 -20.76 -6.17 10.86
C GLY A 179 -21.30 -5.68 9.52
N PHE A 180 -20.50 -5.69 8.44
CA PHE A 180 -21.01 -5.46 7.09
C PHE A 180 -21.46 -6.80 6.48
N ASP A 181 -22.73 -6.88 6.09
CA ASP A 181 -23.32 -8.03 5.37
C ASP A 181 -23.11 -7.85 3.86
N ILE A 182 -21.89 -8.08 3.41
CA ILE A 182 -21.48 -7.98 2.00
C ILE A 182 -20.55 -9.13 1.66
N PRO A 183 -20.46 -9.55 0.39
CA PRO A 183 -19.51 -10.58 -0.04
C PRO A 183 -18.07 -10.19 0.33
N LYS A 184 -17.35 -11.11 0.93
CA LYS A 184 -15.96 -10.93 1.38
C LYS A 184 -15.10 -12.08 0.89
N VAL A 185 -13.85 -11.80 0.61
CA VAL A 185 -12.82 -12.83 0.39
C VAL A 185 -12.04 -13.08 1.67
N SER A 186 -11.38 -14.23 1.80
CA SER A 186 -10.48 -14.47 2.91
C SER A 186 -9.22 -13.60 2.81
N PRO A 187 -8.58 -13.26 3.95
CA PRO A 187 -7.30 -12.56 3.95
C PRO A 187 -6.22 -13.27 3.13
N GLU A 188 -6.20 -14.61 3.16
CA GLU A 188 -5.26 -15.45 2.43
C GLU A 188 -5.46 -15.32 0.91
N SER A 189 -6.72 -15.38 0.45
CA SER A 189 -7.04 -15.19 -0.98
C SER A 189 -6.65 -13.80 -1.46
N ALA A 190 -6.91 -12.77 -0.64
CA ALA A 190 -6.51 -11.40 -0.97
C ALA A 190 -4.97 -11.27 -1.05
N ALA A 191 -4.24 -11.84 -0.08
CA ALA A 191 -2.78 -11.80 -0.05
C ALA A 191 -2.16 -12.51 -1.28
N ALA A 192 -2.68 -13.68 -1.65
CA ALA A 192 -2.24 -14.41 -2.84
C ALA A 192 -2.42 -13.56 -4.10
N GLY A 193 -3.61 -13.00 -4.33
CA GLY A 193 -3.87 -12.16 -5.51
C GLY A 193 -3.06 -10.86 -5.53
N ILE A 194 -2.71 -10.30 -4.36
CA ILE A 194 -1.82 -9.13 -4.27
C ILE A 194 -0.42 -9.49 -4.77
N PHE A 195 0.15 -10.58 -4.27
CA PHE A 195 1.49 -10.98 -4.69
C PHE A 195 1.53 -11.47 -6.14
N ASP A 196 0.47 -12.12 -6.66
CA ASP A 196 0.36 -12.46 -8.08
C ASP A 196 0.55 -11.20 -8.94
N GLY A 197 -0.22 -10.14 -8.67
CA GLY A 197 -0.11 -8.89 -9.40
C GLY A 197 1.25 -8.20 -9.25
N VAL A 198 1.90 -8.28 -8.08
CA VAL A 198 3.27 -7.76 -7.87
C VAL A 198 4.27 -8.53 -8.72
N GLU A 199 4.20 -9.86 -8.75
CA GLU A 199 5.11 -10.72 -9.52
C GLU A 199 4.89 -10.56 -11.03
N GLU A 200 3.66 -10.32 -11.47
CA GLU A 200 3.28 -10.01 -12.86
C GLU A 200 3.65 -8.57 -13.26
N GLY A 201 3.99 -7.71 -12.30
CA GLY A 201 4.39 -6.32 -12.55
C GLY A 201 3.20 -5.40 -12.85
N GLU A 202 2.01 -5.73 -12.37
CA GLU A 202 0.81 -4.92 -12.57
C GLU A 202 0.93 -3.57 -11.85
N GLU A 203 0.67 -2.46 -12.53
CA GLU A 203 0.64 -1.12 -11.94
C GLU A 203 -0.50 -0.98 -10.92
N ASP A 204 -1.68 -1.46 -11.28
CA ASP A 204 -2.88 -1.45 -10.46
C ASP A 204 -3.42 -2.89 -10.37
N ILE A 205 -3.43 -3.43 -9.15
CA ILE A 205 -3.72 -4.83 -8.83
C ILE A 205 -5.15 -4.93 -8.30
N PHE A 206 -5.92 -5.86 -8.85
CA PHE A 206 -7.31 -6.13 -8.48
C PHE A 206 -7.42 -7.58 -7.98
N PRO A 207 -7.12 -7.85 -6.69
CA PRO A 207 -6.86 -9.20 -6.21
C PRO A 207 -8.12 -10.04 -5.95
N ASP A 208 -9.30 -9.44 -5.91
CA ASP A 208 -10.55 -10.09 -5.50
C ASP A 208 -11.69 -9.91 -6.53
N PRO A 209 -12.75 -10.73 -6.46
CA PRO A 209 -13.86 -10.65 -7.42
C PRO A 209 -14.55 -9.29 -7.49
N THR A 210 -14.67 -8.57 -6.36
CA THR A 210 -15.31 -7.24 -6.32
C THR A 210 -14.47 -6.24 -7.07
N SER A 211 -13.18 -6.16 -6.77
CA SER A 211 -12.28 -5.23 -7.43
C SER A 211 -12.09 -5.54 -8.92
N ARG A 212 -12.10 -6.83 -9.30
CA ARG A 212 -11.99 -7.27 -10.69
C ARG A 212 -13.11 -6.74 -11.60
N THR A 213 -14.26 -6.40 -11.07
CA THR A 213 -15.34 -5.77 -11.86
C THR A 213 -14.95 -4.40 -12.41
N LEU A 214 -13.90 -3.77 -11.86
CA LEU A 214 -13.42 -2.48 -12.29
C LEU A 214 -12.35 -2.57 -13.41
N VAL A 215 -11.76 -3.74 -13.65
CA VAL A 215 -10.54 -3.92 -14.47
C VAL A 215 -10.71 -3.35 -15.87
N ASP A 216 -11.76 -3.71 -16.60
CA ASP A 216 -11.93 -3.30 -17.99
C ASP A 216 -12.12 -1.78 -18.12
N GLY A 217 -12.99 -1.21 -17.28
CA GLY A 217 -13.21 0.24 -17.22
C GLY A 217 -11.98 1.01 -16.73
N TRP A 218 -11.15 0.42 -15.91
CA TRP A 218 -9.93 1.04 -15.39
C TRP A 218 -8.80 0.99 -16.40
N ARG A 219 -8.41 -0.19 -16.85
CA ARG A 219 -7.24 -0.39 -17.75
C ARG A 219 -7.43 0.26 -19.11
N GLY A 220 -8.63 0.20 -19.69
CA GLY A 220 -9.02 0.82 -20.96
C GLY A 220 -9.64 2.21 -20.83
N GLY A 221 -9.81 2.72 -19.61
CA GLY A 221 -10.54 3.96 -19.34
C GLY A 221 -9.72 5.22 -19.67
N VAL A 222 -10.44 6.31 -19.93
CA VAL A 222 -9.87 7.63 -20.28
C VAL A 222 -8.93 8.14 -19.16
N THR A 223 -9.28 7.92 -17.90
CA THR A 223 -8.49 8.34 -16.75
C THR A 223 -7.10 7.69 -16.74
N LYS A 224 -7.04 6.37 -16.95
CA LYS A 224 -5.76 5.65 -16.99
C LYS A 224 -4.92 6.02 -18.22
N ALA A 225 -5.56 6.22 -19.35
CA ALA A 225 -4.88 6.71 -20.57
C ALA A 225 -4.28 8.11 -20.33
N PHE A 226 -5.01 8.98 -19.63
CA PHE A 226 -4.55 10.33 -19.30
C PHE A 226 -3.41 10.31 -18.26
N GLU A 227 -3.47 9.47 -17.22
CA GLU A 227 -2.37 9.25 -16.27
C GLU A 227 -1.07 8.87 -17.01
N ARG A 228 -1.15 7.87 -17.88
CA ARG A 228 0.02 7.42 -18.67
C ARG A 228 0.59 8.52 -19.56
N ARG A 229 -0.27 9.34 -20.17
CA ARG A 229 0.15 10.48 -21.00
C ARG A 229 0.87 11.55 -20.16
N ILE A 230 0.36 11.90 -18.97
CA ILE A 230 1.03 12.86 -18.07
C ILE A 230 2.39 12.30 -17.62
N ASN A 231 2.43 11.02 -17.24
CA ASN A 231 3.66 10.38 -16.78
C ASN A 231 4.73 10.34 -17.87
N ALA A 232 4.34 10.13 -19.15
CA ALA A 232 5.26 10.18 -20.28
C ALA A 232 5.96 11.54 -20.42
N VAL A 233 5.24 12.64 -20.19
CA VAL A 233 5.81 14.00 -20.23
C VAL A 233 6.92 14.16 -19.16
N VAL A 234 6.72 13.60 -17.97
CA VAL A 234 7.73 13.62 -16.89
C VAL A 234 8.95 12.77 -17.27
N LEU A 235 8.73 11.64 -17.94
CA LEU A 235 9.79 10.73 -18.36
C LEU A 235 10.59 11.27 -19.56
N GLU A 236 9.97 12.01 -20.46
CA GLU A 236 10.61 12.58 -21.67
C GLU A 236 11.47 13.82 -21.39
N GLY A 237 11.55 14.29 -20.16
CA GLY A 237 12.50 15.34 -19.77
C GLY A 237 11.95 16.74 -19.71
N ALA A 238 10.66 16.94 -19.62
CA ALA A 238 10.12 18.22 -19.15
C ALA A 238 10.64 18.43 -17.72
N GLN A 239 11.76 19.16 -17.56
CA GLN A 239 12.18 19.71 -16.29
C GLN A 239 11.12 20.74 -15.88
N ILE A 240 10.10 20.25 -15.18
CA ILE A 240 9.27 21.12 -14.36
C ILE A 240 10.13 21.39 -13.14
N ASP A 241 10.85 22.48 -13.15
CA ASP A 241 11.57 22.94 -11.96
C ASP A 241 10.54 23.40 -10.93
N LEU A 242 10.15 22.46 -10.08
CA LEU A 242 9.20 22.68 -8.99
C LEU A 242 9.78 23.54 -7.86
N ARG A 243 11.07 23.90 -7.92
CA ARG A 243 11.75 24.68 -6.87
C ARG A 243 11.52 26.18 -6.97
N GLU A 244 11.09 26.69 -8.12
CA GLU A 244 10.89 28.12 -8.33
C GLU A 244 9.47 28.63 -8.03
N ARG A 245 8.52 27.79 -7.58
CA ARG A 245 7.11 28.20 -7.41
C ARG A 245 6.49 27.88 -6.05
N LEU A 246 7.29 27.64 -4.99
CA LEU A 246 6.81 27.54 -3.61
C LEU A 246 7.43 28.64 -2.75
#